data_e5937a8a20cdf6eade493351d7c5b4a8
#
_entry.id   e5937a8a20cdf6eade493351d7c5b4a8
#
_cell.length_a   1.000
_cell.length_b   1.000
_cell.length_c   1.000
_cell.angle_alpha   90.00
_cell.angle_beta   90.00
_cell.angle_gamma   90.00
#
_symmetry.space_group_name_H-M   'P 1'
#
loop_
_entity.id
_entity.type
_entity.pdbx_description
1 polymer ?
#
loop_
_entity_poly.entity_id
_entity_poly.type
_entity_poly.pdbx_seq_one_letter_code
_entity_poly.pdbx_strand_id
1 'polypeptide(L)'
;MKISLDIEIYLNKKNYSIPDVVNDYLFFSKFTNEIAGQSSWYLTGSSKKEALEKKFIENDNINKDIEHKFVDKLTKSSPIYGSAIWNGDKNRIQISNYLARSFDNYDVSLSMKLENKQKLQYEIKKLILNLMENYIKVGKILIHTNKYHLNEKNVFPDRLPVGWMLYLNKKITQEQLPMVAELVDIENEKNSGTLIISTEHIFDGSNKDDIKKANEIEIQLTALGLLPLYSEIYS
;
A
#
# COMPACT_ATOMS: atom_id res chain seq x y z
N MET A 1 -17.90 -14.22 1.28
CA MET A 1 -16.96 -14.05 2.42
C MET A 1 -16.25 -12.73 2.21
N LYS A 2 -16.11 -11.90 3.25
CA LYS A 2 -15.41 -10.62 3.15
C LYS A 2 -13.93 -10.80 3.48
N ILE A 3 -13.08 -10.12 2.71
CA ILE A 3 -11.62 -10.13 2.86
C ILE A 3 -11.19 -8.75 3.34
N SER A 4 -10.30 -8.71 4.33
CA SER A 4 -9.53 -7.50 4.65
C SER A 4 -8.30 -7.49 3.77
N LEU A 5 -8.18 -6.52 2.89
CA LEU A 5 -7.00 -6.30 2.06
C LEU A 5 -6.28 -5.06 2.57
N ASP A 6 -5.00 -5.20 2.82
CA ASP A 6 -4.12 -4.11 3.20
C ASP A 6 -2.97 -4.01 2.18
N ILE A 7 -2.72 -2.80 1.70
CA ILE A 7 -1.65 -2.48 0.75
C ILE A 7 -0.79 -1.40 1.38
N GLU A 8 0.48 -1.66 1.56
CA GLU A 8 1.47 -0.73 2.07
C GLU A 8 2.44 -0.37 0.95
N ILE A 9 2.57 0.90 0.64
CA ILE A 9 3.39 1.42 -0.45
C ILE A 9 4.43 2.36 0.16
N TYR A 10 5.70 2.03 -0.02
CA TYR A 10 6.84 2.81 0.43
C TYR A 10 7.41 3.58 -0.76
N LEU A 11 7.34 4.89 -0.68
CA LEU A 11 7.70 5.80 -1.76
C LEU A 11 8.98 6.55 -1.44
N ASN A 12 9.80 6.72 -2.46
CA ASN A 12 10.96 7.59 -2.43
C ASN A 12 10.77 8.67 -3.49
N LYS A 13 10.26 9.83 -3.08
CA LYS A 13 9.99 10.98 -3.95
C LYS A 13 10.90 12.13 -3.60
N LYS A 14 11.67 12.61 -4.55
CA LYS A 14 12.45 13.84 -4.41
C LYS A 14 11.58 15.08 -4.58
N ASN A 15 11.84 16.13 -3.80
CA ASN A 15 11.16 17.43 -3.87
C ASN A 15 9.64 17.37 -3.66
N TYR A 16 9.22 16.55 -2.73
CA TYR A 16 7.81 16.38 -2.41
C TYR A 16 7.24 17.59 -1.63
N SER A 17 6.03 18.00 -1.97
CA SER A 17 5.34 19.13 -1.36
C SER A 17 3.98 18.75 -0.79
N ILE A 18 3.41 19.58 0.10
CA ILE A 18 2.06 19.36 0.65
C ILE A 18 0.98 19.27 -0.43
N PRO A 19 0.99 20.10 -1.50
CA PRO A 19 0.06 19.91 -2.63
C PRO A 19 0.14 18.54 -3.29
N ASP A 20 1.34 17.92 -3.34
CA ASP A 20 1.50 16.57 -3.89
C ASP A 20 0.78 15.52 -3.02
N VAL A 21 0.74 15.69 -1.68
CA VAL A 21 -0.03 14.83 -0.77
C VAL A 21 -1.51 14.83 -1.13
N VAL A 22 -2.06 16.00 -1.45
CA VAL A 22 -3.47 16.15 -1.85
C VAL A 22 -3.76 15.41 -3.16
N ASN A 23 -2.86 15.54 -4.14
CA ASN A 23 -2.96 14.83 -5.42
C ASN A 23 -2.84 13.31 -5.23
N ASP A 24 -1.99 12.86 -4.32
CA ASP A 24 -1.86 11.45 -3.99
C ASP A 24 -3.14 10.90 -3.34
N TYR A 25 -3.80 11.64 -2.46
CA TYR A 25 -5.10 11.22 -1.94
C TYR A 25 -6.14 11.06 -3.05
N LEU A 26 -6.17 11.98 -4.02
CA LEU A 26 -7.05 11.85 -5.18
C LEU A 26 -6.70 10.61 -6.02
N PHE A 27 -5.41 10.38 -6.28
CA PHE A 27 -4.95 9.21 -7.03
C PHE A 27 -5.34 7.91 -6.32
N PHE A 28 -4.99 7.76 -5.03
CA PHE A 28 -5.26 6.53 -4.29
C PHE A 28 -6.74 6.33 -3.98
N SER A 29 -7.56 7.39 -3.93
CA SER A 29 -9.01 7.25 -3.82
C SER A 29 -9.61 6.64 -5.09
N LYS A 30 -9.17 7.08 -6.27
CA LYS A 30 -9.55 6.48 -7.56
C LYS A 30 -9.13 5.03 -7.65
N PHE A 31 -7.86 4.76 -7.33
CA PHE A 31 -7.31 3.40 -7.28
C PHE A 31 -8.14 2.48 -6.37
N THR A 32 -8.49 2.95 -5.18
CA THR A 32 -9.31 2.18 -4.24
C THR A 32 -10.73 1.98 -4.76
N ASN A 33 -11.33 2.99 -5.39
CA ASN A 33 -12.67 2.92 -5.96
C ASN A 33 -12.78 1.89 -7.11
N GLU A 34 -11.71 1.66 -7.87
CA GLU A 34 -11.68 0.62 -8.91
C GLU A 34 -11.87 -0.79 -8.33
N ILE A 35 -11.32 -1.07 -7.14
CA ILE A 35 -11.42 -2.39 -6.50
C ILE A 35 -12.67 -2.50 -5.62
N ALA A 36 -12.90 -1.48 -4.80
CA ALA A 36 -13.88 -1.51 -3.71
C ALA A 36 -15.26 -0.94 -4.10
N GLY A 37 -15.36 -0.36 -5.30
CA GLY A 37 -16.53 0.37 -5.79
C GLY A 37 -16.51 1.87 -5.44
N GLN A 38 -17.20 2.65 -6.25
CA GLN A 38 -17.25 4.11 -6.16
C GLN A 38 -17.72 4.57 -4.77
N SER A 39 -16.98 5.50 -4.18
CA SER A 39 -17.23 6.06 -2.85
C SER A 39 -16.86 7.54 -2.79
N SER A 40 -17.53 8.28 -1.90
CA SER A 40 -17.03 9.57 -1.41
C SER A 40 -16.01 9.35 -0.31
N TRP A 41 -15.06 10.28 -0.17
CA TRP A 41 -14.01 10.20 0.84
C TRP A 41 -14.05 11.41 1.77
N TYR A 42 -13.88 11.17 3.05
CA TYR A 42 -14.01 12.14 4.13
C TYR A 42 -12.72 12.25 4.91
N LEU A 43 -12.39 13.46 5.38
CA LEU A 43 -11.34 13.63 6.38
C LEU A 43 -11.77 13.01 7.71
N THR A 44 -10.81 12.58 8.51
CA THR A 44 -11.08 12.09 9.87
C THR A 44 -11.52 13.23 10.78
N GLY A 45 -12.34 12.91 11.79
CA GLY A 45 -12.83 13.82 12.82
C GLY A 45 -12.77 13.17 14.21
N SER A 46 -13.13 13.91 15.24
CA SER A 46 -13.25 13.39 16.62
C SER A 46 -14.45 12.47 16.81
N SER A 47 -15.41 12.50 15.89
CA SER A 47 -16.57 11.62 15.84
C SER A 47 -16.93 11.28 14.40
N LYS A 48 -17.71 10.19 14.23
CA LYS A 48 -18.23 9.80 12.91
C LYS A 48 -19.09 10.91 12.29
N LYS A 49 -19.92 11.57 13.09
CA LYS A 49 -20.77 12.66 12.62
C LYS A 49 -19.94 13.82 12.07
N GLU A 50 -18.96 14.29 12.84
CA GLU A 50 -18.05 15.36 12.42
C GLU A 50 -17.24 14.99 11.16
N ALA A 51 -16.77 13.75 11.07
CA ALA A 51 -16.03 13.28 9.91
C ALA A 51 -16.89 13.32 8.63
N LEU A 52 -18.15 12.90 8.70
CA LEU A 52 -19.08 12.90 7.56
C LEU A 52 -19.43 14.31 7.05
N GLU A 53 -19.24 15.35 7.86
CA GLU A 53 -19.38 16.75 7.45
C GLU A 53 -18.18 17.25 6.62
N LYS A 54 -17.06 16.53 6.65
CA LYS A 54 -15.79 16.90 6.00
C LYS A 54 -15.56 16.09 4.72
N LYS A 55 -16.53 16.14 3.78
CA LYS A 55 -16.42 15.44 2.49
C LYS A 55 -15.30 16.07 1.66
N PHE A 56 -14.20 15.33 1.52
CA PHE A 56 -12.97 15.82 0.88
C PHE A 56 -12.91 15.51 -0.61
N ILE A 57 -13.28 14.25 -1.00
CA ILE A 57 -13.31 13.84 -2.40
C ILE A 57 -14.69 13.26 -2.72
N GLU A 58 -15.29 13.70 -3.82
CA GLU A 58 -16.55 13.21 -4.35
C GLU A 58 -16.52 13.17 -5.88
N ASN A 59 -16.96 12.06 -6.47
CA ASN A 59 -16.95 11.88 -7.93
C ASN A 59 -15.58 12.23 -8.56
N ASP A 60 -14.51 11.79 -7.92
CA ASP A 60 -13.11 12.03 -8.31
C ASP A 60 -12.70 13.52 -8.35
N ASN A 61 -13.41 14.38 -7.64
CA ASN A 61 -13.09 15.79 -7.48
C ASN A 61 -12.82 16.15 -6.02
N ILE A 62 -11.85 17.03 -5.81
CA ILE A 62 -11.51 17.55 -4.48
C ILE A 62 -12.39 18.73 -4.15
N ASN A 63 -12.96 18.73 -2.93
CA ASN A 63 -13.67 19.86 -2.37
C ASN A 63 -12.66 20.94 -1.94
N LYS A 64 -12.65 22.09 -2.62
CA LYS A 64 -11.68 23.17 -2.42
C LYS A 64 -11.73 23.82 -1.04
N ASP A 65 -12.92 23.96 -0.45
CA ASP A 65 -13.09 24.56 0.88
C ASP A 65 -12.48 23.66 1.98
N ILE A 66 -12.58 22.35 1.80
CA ILE A 66 -11.98 21.36 2.70
C ILE A 66 -10.47 21.23 2.44
N GLU A 67 -10.05 21.29 1.17
CA GLU A 67 -8.64 21.23 0.76
C GLU A 67 -7.79 22.29 1.47
N HIS A 68 -8.23 23.57 1.44
CA HIS A 68 -7.48 24.66 2.09
C HIS A 68 -7.22 24.37 3.57
N LYS A 69 -8.23 23.96 4.32
CA LYS A 69 -8.11 23.62 5.74
C LYS A 69 -7.19 22.42 5.97
N PHE A 70 -7.23 21.46 5.06
CA PHE A 70 -6.39 20.26 5.13
C PHE A 70 -4.92 20.58 4.85
N VAL A 71 -4.64 21.37 3.81
CA VAL A 71 -3.30 21.87 3.47
C VAL A 71 -2.71 22.67 4.61
N ASP A 72 -3.45 23.60 5.19
CA ASP A 72 -3.02 24.39 6.37
C ASP A 72 -2.63 23.49 7.54
N LYS A 73 -3.43 22.44 7.81
CA LYS A 73 -3.14 21.49 8.87
C LYS A 73 -1.85 20.73 8.60
N LEU A 74 -1.66 20.20 7.39
CA LEU A 74 -0.45 19.45 7.02
C LEU A 74 0.80 20.35 7.07
N THR A 75 0.69 21.57 6.57
CA THR A 75 1.78 22.56 6.60
C THR A 75 2.26 22.86 8.03
N LYS A 76 1.33 23.00 8.98
CA LYS A 76 1.65 23.22 10.39
C LYS A 76 2.32 22.01 11.06
N SER A 77 2.07 20.81 10.55
CA SER A 77 2.63 19.56 11.08
C SER A 77 3.93 19.15 10.39
N SER A 78 4.23 19.75 9.24
CA SER A 78 5.40 19.40 8.41
C SER A 78 6.72 19.63 9.18
N PRO A 79 7.76 18.79 8.96
CA PRO A 79 7.86 17.67 8.00
C PRO A 79 7.27 16.34 8.48
N ILE A 80 6.93 16.20 9.75
CA ILE A 80 6.39 14.98 10.33
C ILE A 80 4.87 15.07 10.34
N TYR A 81 4.21 14.21 9.57
CA TYR A 81 2.74 14.16 9.55
C TYR A 81 2.21 12.75 9.31
N GLY A 82 1.01 12.52 9.78
CA GLY A 82 0.19 11.37 9.43
C GLY A 82 -1.24 11.84 9.27
N SER A 83 -1.85 11.54 8.15
CA SER A 83 -3.24 11.88 7.91
C SER A 83 -3.95 10.75 7.18
N ALA A 84 -5.27 10.68 7.35
CA ALA A 84 -6.08 9.65 6.71
C ALA A 84 -7.40 10.23 6.21
N ILE A 85 -7.88 9.63 5.12
CA ILE A 85 -9.24 9.77 4.63
C ILE A 85 -9.94 8.41 4.69
N TRP A 86 -11.24 8.38 4.74
CA TRP A 86 -12.04 7.16 4.79
C TRP A 86 -13.34 7.33 3.98
N ASN A 87 -13.92 6.23 3.55
CA ASN A 87 -15.09 6.24 2.68
C ASN A 87 -16.44 6.29 3.40
N GLY A 88 -16.46 6.65 4.68
CA GLY A 88 -17.69 6.64 5.50
C GLY A 88 -18.07 5.28 6.07
N ASP A 89 -17.43 4.18 5.61
CA ASP A 89 -17.65 2.80 6.07
C ASP A 89 -16.35 2.14 6.54
N LYS A 90 -15.66 1.39 5.68
CA LYS A 90 -14.56 0.47 6.12
C LYS A 90 -13.25 0.67 5.37
N ASN A 91 -13.27 1.44 4.29
CA ASN A 91 -12.07 1.66 3.51
C ASN A 91 -11.36 2.94 3.97
N ARG A 92 -10.05 2.87 4.03
CA ARG A 92 -9.19 3.95 4.55
C ARG A 92 -7.96 4.08 3.67
N ILE A 93 -7.54 5.32 3.46
CA ILE A 93 -6.27 5.69 2.87
C ILE A 93 -5.54 6.56 3.89
N GLN A 94 -4.32 6.17 4.22
CA GLN A 94 -3.44 6.95 5.09
C GLN A 94 -2.17 7.29 4.35
N ILE A 95 -1.73 8.52 4.46
CA ILE A 95 -0.42 8.99 4.01
C ILE A 95 0.32 9.54 5.22
N SER A 96 1.57 9.14 5.38
CA SER A 96 2.39 9.54 6.52
C SER A 96 3.85 9.71 6.15
N ASN A 97 4.49 10.65 6.82
CA ASN A 97 5.93 10.83 6.84
C ASN A 97 6.37 11.00 8.30
N TYR A 98 6.93 9.94 8.86
CA TYR A 98 7.42 9.94 10.25
C TYR A 98 8.93 10.12 10.34
N LEU A 99 9.64 9.99 9.23
CA LEU A 99 11.08 10.13 9.19
C LEU A 99 11.46 11.57 8.89
N ALA A 100 11.80 12.32 9.93
CA ALA A 100 12.15 13.74 9.88
C ALA A 100 13.39 14.08 9.03
N ARG A 101 14.01 13.11 8.36
CA ARG A 101 15.28 13.31 7.64
C ARG A 101 15.12 13.89 6.24
N SER A 102 14.01 13.64 5.58
CA SER A 102 13.68 14.25 4.28
C SER A 102 12.19 14.12 3.96
N PHE A 103 11.67 15.03 3.12
CA PHE A 103 10.33 14.90 2.54
C PHE A 103 10.24 13.83 1.45
N ASP A 104 11.35 13.20 1.13
CA ASP A 104 11.45 12.27 0.01
C ASP A 104 10.85 10.89 0.34
N ASN A 105 10.68 10.59 1.62
CA ASN A 105 10.27 9.27 2.10
C ASN A 105 8.91 9.35 2.77
N TYR A 106 7.92 8.70 2.19
CA TYR A 106 6.62 8.57 2.85
C TYR A 106 5.91 7.28 2.51
N ASP A 107 4.95 6.93 3.37
CA ASP A 107 4.16 5.72 3.28
C ASP A 107 2.74 6.02 2.87
N VAL A 108 2.19 5.17 2.00
CA VAL A 108 0.76 5.11 1.72
C VAL A 108 0.23 3.76 2.18
N SER A 109 -0.75 3.78 3.06
CA SER A 109 -1.43 2.58 3.53
C SER A 109 -2.89 2.62 3.10
N LEU A 110 -3.31 1.58 2.37
CA LEU A 110 -4.68 1.37 1.91
C LEU A 110 -5.25 0.18 2.65
N SER A 111 -6.32 0.37 3.40
CA SER A 111 -7.05 -0.71 4.06
C SER A 111 -8.45 -0.82 3.48
N MET A 112 -8.83 -1.99 3.00
CA MET A 112 -10.09 -2.24 2.31
C MET A 112 -10.80 -3.48 2.86
N LYS A 113 -12.14 -3.42 2.86
CA LYS A 113 -13.02 -4.57 3.08
C LYS A 113 -13.71 -4.92 1.78
N LEU A 114 -13.28 -6.02 1.18
CA LEU A 114 -13.75 -6.46 -0.13
C LEU A 114 -14.64 -7.69 0.00
N GLU A 115 -15.59 -7.83 -0.90
CA GLU A 115 -16.30 -9.09 -1.09
C GLU A 115 -15.45 -10.00 -1.99
N ASN A 116 -15.27 -11.26 -1.55
CA ASN A 116 -14.55 -12.24 -2.35
C ASN A 116 -15.40 -12.58 -3.59
N LYS A 117 -14.99 -12.04 -4.73
CA LYS A 117 -15.60 -12.25 -6.05
C LYS A 117 -14.71 -13.13 -6.90
N GLN A 118 -15.31 -13.86 -7.81
CA GLN A 118 -14.56 -14.54 -8.87
C GLN A 118 -13.71 -13.52 -9.63
N LYS A 119 -12.41 -13.78 -9.81
CA LYS A 119 -11.41 -12.91 -10.46
C LYS A 119 -10.87 -11.73 -9.59
N LEU A 120 -11.25 -11.58 -8.33
CA LEU A 120 -10.72 -10.50 -7.48
C LEU A 120 -9.18 -10.49 -7.45
N GLN A 121 -8.55 -11.66 -7.41
CA GLN A 121 -7.09 -11.80 -7.49
C GLN A 121 -6.52 -11.15 -8.76
N TYR A 122 -7.12 -11.46 -9.91
CA TYR A 122 -6.70 -10.89 -11.19
C TYR A 122 -6.88 -9.37 -11.23
N GLU A 123 -8.01 -8.86 -10.70
CA GLU A 123 -8.29 -7.43 -10.63
C GLU A 123 -7.26 -6.70 -9.76
N ILE A 124 -6.94 -7.24 -8.60
CA ILE A 124 -5.92 -6.67 -7.70
C ILE A 124 -4.54 -6.68 -8.37
N LYS A 125 -4.12 -7.82 -8.94
CA LYS A 125 -2.85 -7.92 -9.67
C LYS A 125 -2.77 -6.89 -10.80
N LYS A 126 -3.80 -6.79 -11.64
CA LYS A 126 -3.88 -5.83 -12.75
C LYS A 126 -3.74 -4.38 -12.25
N LEU A 127 -4.40 -4.04 -11.14
CA LEU A 127 -4.32 -2.70 -10.57
C LEU A 127 -2.93 -2.40 -10.00
N ILE A 128 -2.26 -3.36 -9.37
CA ILE A 128 -0.88 -3.19 -8.91
C ILE A 128 0.07 -2.97 -10.10
N LEU A 129 -0.08 -3.72 -11.17
CA LEU A 129 0.72 -3.52 -12.39
C LEU A 129 0.46 -2.14 -13.00
N ASN A 130 -0.80 -1.70 -13.07
CA ASN A 130 -1.16 -0.36 -13.53
C ASN A 130 -0.59 0.74 -12.63
N LEU A 131 -0.58 0.55 -11.31
CA LEU A 131 0.10 1.43 -10.36
C LEU A 131 1.59 1.55 -10.71
N MET A 132 2.26 0.42 -10.94
CA MET A 132 3.68 0.38 -11.28
C MET A 132 4.02 1.05 -12.62
N GLU A 133 3.09 1.04 -13.58
CA GLU A 133 3.25 1.71 -14.87
C GLU A 133 3.05 3.22 -14.76
N ASN A 134 2.08 3.66 -13.96
CA ASN A 134 1.60 5.04 -13.99
C ASN A 134 2.09 5.91 -12.83
N TYR A 135 2.47 5.30 -11.70
CA TYR A 135 2.90 6.03 -10.53
C TYR A 135 4.43 6.17 -10.45
N ILE A 136 4.89 7.28 -9.85
CA ILE A 136 6.32 7.62 -9.79
C ILE A 136 7.03 6.77 -8.74
N LYS A 137 8.19 6.18 -9.11
CA LYS A 137 9.22 5.56 -8.24
C LYS A 137 8.68 4.95 -6.95
N VAL A 138 8.04 3.82 -7.11
CA VAL A 138 7.68 2.97 -5.98
C VAL A 138 8.92 2.26 -5.49
N GLY A 139 9.26 2.42 -4.23
CA GLY A 139 10.38 1.71 -3.62
C GLY A 139 10.05 0.26 -3.34
N LYS A 140 8.96 0.04 -2.60
CA LYS A 140 8.48 -1.30 -2.21
C LYS A 140 6.96 -1.27 -2.09
N ILE A 141 6.31 -2.41 -2.34
CA ILE A 141 4.87 -2.61 -2.05
C ILE A 141 4.72 -3.92 -1.31
N LEU A 142 3.99 -3.89 -0.21
CA LEU A 142 3.53 -5.07 0.51
C LEU A 142 2.02 -5.17 0.40
N ILE A 143 1.52 -6.35 0.03
CA ILE A 143 0.10 -6.65 -0.02
C ILE A 143 -0.18 -7.88 0.83
N HIS A 144 -1.09 -7.73 1.77
CA HIS A 144 -1.49 -8.83 2.64
C HIS A 144 -2.98 -8.77 2.97
N THR A 145 -3.50 -9.85 3.54
CA THR A 145 -4.91 -9.97 3.89
C THR A 145 -5.08 -10.38 5.34
N ASN A 146 -6.29 -10.17 5.85
CA ASN A 146 -6.77 -10.69 7.13
C ASN A 146 -5.78 -10.46 8.28
N LYS A 147 -5.15 -9.25 8.30
CA LYS A 147 -4.24 -8.79 9.35
C LYS A 147 -2.96 -9.64 9.49
N TYR A 148 -2.47 -10.23 8.41
CA TYR A 148 -1.23 -11.03 8.42
C TYR A 148 -0.09 -10.30 9.13
N HIS A 149 0.22 -9.07 8.71
CA HIS A 149 1.29 -8.25 9.28
C HIS A 149 0.99 -7.85 10.75
N LEU A 150 -0.24 -7.38 11.04
CA LEU A 150 -0.64 -6.96 12.40
C LEU A 150 -0.57 -8.11 13.43
N ASN A 151 -0.71 -9.35 12.99
CA ASN A 151 -0.65 -10.52 13.85
C ASN A 151 0.75 -11.12 13.94
N GLU A 152 1.78 -10.42 13.43
CA GLU A 152 3.19 -10.83 13.49
C GLU A 152 3.40 -12.27 13.01
N LYS A 153 2.83 -12.61 11.83
CA LYS A 153 2.92 -13.95 11.24
C LYS A 153 4.17 -14.16 10.40
N ASN A 154 4.95 -13.12 10.17
CA ASN A 154 6.24 -13.13 9.50
C ASN A 154 7.33 -13.78 10.36
N VAL A 155 8.38 -14.27 9.69
CA VAL A 155 9.52 -14.96 10.36
C VAL A 155 10.43 -13.94 11.05
N PHE A 156 10.68 -12.79 10.39
CA PHE A 156 11.67 -11.80 10.82
C PHE A 156 10.95 -10.49 11.21
N PRO A 157 10.86 -10.17 12.51
CA PRO A 157 10.11 -8.99 12.97
C PRO A 157 10.77 -7.66 12.60
N ASP A 158 12.06 -7.67 12.26
CA ASP A 158 12.85 -6.49 11.87
C ASP A 158 12.91 -6.27 10.34
N ARG A 159 12.28 -7.15 9.55
CA ARG A 159 12.26 -7.13 8.08
C ARG A 159 10.86 -6.95 7.51
N LEU A 160 10.81 -6.43 6.29
CA LEU A 160 9.57 -6.33 5.54
C LEU A 160 9.03 -7.75 5.26
N PRO A 161 7.77 -8.06 5.62
CA PRO A 161 7.20 -9.39 5.36
C PRO A 161 6.87 -9.59 3.87
N VAL A 162 6.66 -10.83 3.45
CA VAL A 162 6.26 -11.15 2.07
C VAL A 162 4.74 -11.04 1.88
N GLY A 163 3.96 -11.60 2.81
CA GLY A 163 2.51 -11.63 2.68
C GLY A 163 2.03 -12.33 1.41
N TRP A 164 1.04 -11.73 0.73
CA TRP A 164 0.51 -12.23 -0.54
C TRP A 164 1.35 -11.81 -1.74
N MET A 165 1.63 -10.51 -1.84
CA MET A 165 2.48 -9.96 -2.88
C MET A 165 3.50 -8.99 -2.28
N LEU A 166 4.74 -9.08 -2.74
CA LEU A 166 5.81 -8.17 -2.36
C LEU A 166 6.51 -7.68 -3.62
N TYR A 167 6.49 -6.35 -3.85
CA TYR A 167 7.34 -5.74 -4.84
C TYR A 167 8.64 -5.26 -4.21
N LEU A 168 9.75 -5.63 -4.83
CA LEU A 168 11.08 -5.13 -4.51
C LEU A 168 11.69 -4.49 -5.76
N ASN A 169 12.36 -3.36 -5.59
CA ASN A 169 13.12 -2.69 -6.65
C ASN A 169 14.45 -3.42 -6.94
N LYS A 170 14.37 -4.73 -7.03
CA LYS A 170 15.50 -5.65 -7.34
C LYS A 170 15.03 -6.70 -8.33
N LYS A 171 15.89 -7.07 -9.26
CA LYS A 171 15.62 -8.17 -10.17
C LYS A 171 15.84 -9.51 -9.47
N ILE A 172 14.81 -10.34 -9.50
CA ILE A 172 14.78 -11.66 -8.83
C ILE A 172 14.36 -12.70 -9.87
N THR A 173 15.09 -13.82 -9.93
CA THR A 173 14.82 -14.88 -10.92
C THR A 173 14.08 -16.06 -10.30
N GLN A 174 13.46 -16.87 -11.16
CA GLN A 174 12.76 -18.08 -10.75
C GLN A 174 13.70 -19.10 -10.06
N GLU A 175 14.99 -19.13 -10.44
CA GLU A 175 15.97 -20.01 -9.80
C GLU A 175 16.27 -19.58 -8.36
N GLN A 176 16.21 -18.29 -8.08
CA GLN A 176 16.41 -17.75 -6.72
C GLN A 176 15.19 -18.01 -5.82
N LEU A 177 13.99 -18.03 -6.39
CA LEU A 177 12.73 -18.26 -5.67
C LEU A 177 11.86 -19.33 -6.37
N PRO A 178 12.29 -20.60 -6.40
CA PRO A 178 11.53 -21.64 -7.11
C PRO A 178 10.17 -21.97 -6.49
N MET A 179 9.94 -21.59 -5.23
CA MET A 179 8.72 -21.90 -4.49
C MET A 179 7.57 -20.90 -4.69
N VAL A 180 7.79 -19.75 -5.31
CA VAL A 180 6.74 -18.73 -5.49
C VAL A 180 5.71 -19.17 -6.52
N ALA A 181 4.49 -18.66 -6.40
CA ALA A 181 3.45 -18.90 -7.39
C ALA A 181 3.74 -18.17 -8.71
N GLU A 182 4.26 -16.95 -8.62
CA GLU A 182 4.60 -16.17 -9.80
C GLU A 182 5.64 -15.09 -9.49
N LEU A 183 6.52 -14.81 -10.43
CA LEU A 183 7.35 -13.60 -10.49
C LEU A 183 6.93 -12.76 -11.69
N VAL A 184 6.72 -11.47 -11.48
CA VAL A 184 6.43 -10.53 -12.55
C VAL A 184 7.54 -9.50 -12.61
N ASP A 185 8.28 -9.50 -13.72
CA ASP A 185 9.30 -8.48 -13.97
C ASP A 185 8.62 -7.15 -14.27
N ILE A 186 9.05 -6.11 -13.57
CA ILE A 186 8.66 -4.72 -13.81
C ILE A 186 9.87 -3.99 -14.36
N GLU A 187 9.77 -3.51 -15.58
CA GLU A 187 10.82 -2.75 -16.24
C GLU A 187 10.19 -1.66 -17.10
N ASN A 188 10.20 -0.41 -16.61
CA ASN A 188 9.72 0.76 -17.33
C ASN A 188 10.50 2.02 -16.91
N GLU A 189 10.20 3.16 -17.50
CA GLU A 189 10.90 4.43 -17.20
C GLU A 189 10.81 4.86 -15.74
N LYS A 190 9.81 4.41 -14.99
CA LYS A 190 9.53 4.82 -13.60
C LYS A 190 10.01 3.81 -12.57
N ASN A 191 9.83 2.52 -12.88
CA ASN A 191 10.03 1.44 -11.93
C ASN A 191 10.78 0.28 -12.59
N SER A 192 11.73 -0.31 -11.84
CA SER A 192 12.45 -1.52 -12.22
C SER A 192 12.58 -2.43 -11.00
N GLY A 193 12.17 -3.70 -11.15
CA GLY A 193 12.21 -4.67 -10.06
C GLY A 193 11.31 -5.88 -10.31
N THR A 194 10.95 -6.59 -9.25
CA THR A 194 10.15 -7.82 -9.34
C THR A 194 8.98 -7.80 -8.37
N LEU A 195 7.79 -8.09 -8.84
CA LEU A 195 6.62 -8.40 -8.01
C LEU A 195 6.59 -9.90 -7.76
N ILE A 196 6.74 -10.28 -6.50
CA ILE A 196 6.71 -11.65 -5.99
C ILE A 196 5.28 -11.96 -5.56
N ILE A 197 4.69 -13.05 -6.06
CA ILE A 197 3.35 -13.52 -5.68
C ILE A 197 3.49 -14.86 -4.97
N SER A 198 3.09 -14.93 -3.70
CA SER A 198 3.30 -16.11 -2.85
C SER A 198 2.33 -17.26 -3.16
N THR A 199 1.08 -16.95 -3.53
CA THR A 199 0.02 -17.95 -3.78
C THR A 199 -0.76 -17.62 -5.05
N GLU A 200 -1.22 -18.66 -5.77
CA GLU A 200 -2.08 -18.52 -6.97
C GLU A 200 -3.49 -18.03 -6.63
N HIS A 201 -3.97 -18.33 -5.44
CA HIS A 201 -5.25 -17.88 -4.90
C HIS A 201 -5.07 -16.63 -4.04
N ILE A 202 -6.19 -16.01 -3.63
CA ILE A 202 -6.13 -14.91 -2.69
C ILE A 202 -5.61 -15.43 -1.36
N PHE A 203 -4.44 -14.94 -0.97
CA PHE A 203 -3.78 -15.27 0.30
C PHE A 203 -4.71 -14.99 1.49
N ASP A 204 -4.77 -15.88 2.44
CA ASP A 204 -5.47 -15.67 3.70
C ASP A 204 -4.48 -15.63 4.87
N GLY A 205 -4.24 -14.44 5.42
CA GLY A 205 -3.37 -14.25 6.57
C GLY A 205 -3.80 -14.97 7.85
N SER A 206 -4.94 -15.67 7.85
CA SER A 206 -5.37 -16.58 8.92
C SER A 206 -5.19 -18.07 8.58
N ASN A 207 -4.84 -18.40 7.34
CA ASN A 207 -4.59 -19.77 6.89
C ASN A 207 -3.13 -20.15 7.13
N LYS A 208 -2.92 -21.31 7.80
CA LYS A 208 -1.57 -21.77 8.16
C LYS A 208 -0.70 -22.12 6.95
N ASP A 209 -1.29 -22.66 5.88
CA ASP A 209 -0.55 -23.08 4.70
C ASP A 209 -0.10 -21.86 3.89
N ASP A 210 -0.94 -20.83 3.78
CA ASP A 210 -0.59 -19.56 3.14
C ASP A 210 0.51 -18.83 3.92
N ILE A 211 0.38 -18.77 5.26
CA ILE A 211 1.41 -18.20 6.13
C ILE A 211 2.73 -18.94 5.96
N LYS A 212 2.71 -20.28 5.98
CA LYS A 212 3.90 -21.11 5.78
C LYS A 212 4.57 -20.80 4.44
N LYS A 213 3.77 -20.65 3.37
CA LYS A 213 4.26 -20.31 2.04
C LYS A 213 4.99 -18.96 2.01
N ALA A 214 4.38 -17.93 2.61
CA ALA A 214 5.00 -16.61 2.71
C ALA A 214 6.31 -16.68 3.52
N ASN A 215 6.31 -17.41 4.64
CA ASN A 215 7.48 -17.58 5.51
C ASN A 215 8.64 -18.31 4.81
N GLU A 216 8.37 -19.32 3.98
CA GLU A 216 9.39 -19.99 3.17
C GLU A 216 10.08 -19.01 2.20
N ILE A 217 9.29 -18.11 1.58
CA ILE A 217 9.83 -17.07 0.70
C ILE A 217 10.65 -16.04 1.49
N GLU A 218 10.19 -15.62 2.68
CA GLU A 218 10.94 -14.73 3.56
C GLU A 218 12.31 -15.30 3.94
N ILE A 219 12.36 -16.58 4.32
CA ILE A 219 13.61 -17.27 4.66
C ILE A 219 14.57 -17.25 3.47
N GLN A 220 14.08 -17.60 2.28
CA GLN A 220 14.91 -17.64 1.07
C GLN A 220 15.42 -16.25 0.67
N LEU A 221 14.54 -15.23 0.67
CA LEU A 221 14.94 -13.85 0.39
C LEU A 221 15.95 -13.32 1.40
N THR A 222 15.83 -13.70 2.66
CA THR A 222 16.80 -13.32 3.71
C THR A 222 18.13 -13.99 3.48
N ALA A 223 18.15 -15.29 3.15
CA ALA A 223 19.37 -16.03 2.85
C ALA A 223 20.13 -15.45 1.63
N LEU A 224 19.39 -14.89 0.67
CA LEU A 224 19.95 -14.20 -0.51
C LEU A 224 20.35 -12.73 -0.24
N GLY A 225 20.08 -12.18 0.96
CA GLY A 225 20.32 -10.78 1.27
C GLY A 225 19.38 -9.82 0.51
N LEU A 226 18.21 -10.28 0.09
CA LEU A 226 17.26 -9.53 -0.73
C LEU A 226 16.09 -8.95 0.08
N LEU A 227 15.72 -9.56 1.22
CA LEU A 227 14.64 -9.06 2.08
C LEU A 227 15.11 -7.88 2.92
N PRO A 228 14.58 -6.66 2.70
CA PRO A 228 15.07 -5.47 3.36
C PRO A 228 14.71 -5.44 4.85
N LEU A 229 15.59 -4.85 5.65
CA LEU A 229 15.26 -4.40 7.01
C LEU A 229 14.31 -3.19 6.95
N TYR A 230 13.49 -2.99 7.98
CA TYR A 230 12.68 -1.77 8.09
C TYR A 230 13.54 -0.50 8.10
N SER A 231 14.75 -0.56 8.66
CA SER A 231 15.72 0.55 8.63
C SER A 231 16.26 0.88 7.23
N GLU A 232 16.12 -0.05 6.27
CA GLU A 232 16.59 0.07 4.88
C GLU A 232 15.48 0.38 3.87
N ILE A 233 14.22 0.51 4.33
CA ILE A 233 13.09 0.68 3.42
C ILE A 233 13.27 1.90 2.52
N TYR A 234 13.87 2.96 3.04
CA TYR A 234 14.04 4.23 2.35
C TYR A 234 15.51 4.52 1.94
N SER A 235 16.36 3.51 1.98
CA SER A 235 17.76 3.63 1.54
C SER A 235 17.91 3.42 0.02
#